data_aedfe565cdcca3c499b12acba31e9785
#
_entry.id   aedfe565cdcca3c499b12acba31e9785
#
_cell.length_a   1.000
_cell.length_b   1.000
_cell.length_c   1.000
_cell.angle_alpha   90.00
_cell.angle_beta   90.00
_cell.angle_gamma   90.00
#
_symmetry.space_group_name_H-M   'P 1'
#
loop_
_entity.id
_entity.type
_entity.pdbx_description
1 polymer ?
#
loop_
_entity_poly.entity_id
_entity_poly.type
_entity_poly.pdbx_seq_one_letter_code
_entity_poly.pdbx_strand_id
1 'polypeptide(L)'
;FALAFENMKDVNGYVSEKILDCLTAGIVPIYKGADDISKYIPQNCFIPYDQFETPEQMIDLLKEIDEDKYNNFLDNAQIFLKSDKIKLFDGEEYARNVYYLIDHAGQKDFKITKKYKRKLTISVAKNRIKKYLGKWKHEMLGDWM
;
A
#
# COMPACT_ATOMS: atom_id res chain seq x y z
N PHE A 1 2.72 -5.96 -19.29
CA PHE A 1 3.03 -6.15 -17.85
C PHE A 1 3.52 -4.85 -17.25
N ALA A 2 3.27 -4.64 -15.94
CA ALA A 2 3.80 -3.51 -15.19
C ALA A 2 4.28 -3.94 -13.81
N LEU A 3 5.29 -3.25 -13.28
CA LEU A 3 5.80 -3.48 -11.92
C LEU A 3 4.94 -2.72 -10.91
N ALA A 4 4.26 -3.43 -10.03
CA ALA A 4 3.47 -2.90 -8.93
C ALA A 4 4.17 -3.20 -7.60
N PHE A 5 5.27 -2.49 -7.33
CA PHE A 5 6.09 -2.69 -6.14
C PHE A 5 5.71 -1.70 -5.05
N GLU A 6 5.39 -2.21 -3.88
CA GLU A 6 5.09 -1.40 -2.72
C GLU A 6 6.35 -0.76 -2.11
N ASN A 7 6.18 0.40 -1.49
CA ASN A 7 7.29 1.08 -0.83
C ASN A 7 7.73 0.38 0.47
N MET A 8 6.82 -0.42 1.07
CA MET A 8 7.11 -1.23 2.25
C MET A 8 6.88 -2.70 1.92
N LYS A 9 7.84 -3.53 2.31
CA LYS A 9 7.81 -4.98 2.18
C LYS A 9 7.41 -5.60 3.53
N ASP A 10 6.81 -6.78 3.47
CA ASP A 10 6.51 -7.62 4.64
C ASP A 10 5.56 -6.94 5.67
N VAL A 11 4.70 -6.03 5.21
CA VAL A 11 3.69 -5.37 6.03
C VAL A 11 2.31 -5.88 5.61
N ASN A 12 1.72 -6.72 6.45
CA ASN A 12 0.39 -7.28 6.20
C ASN A 12 -0.66 -6.18 6.00
N GLY A 13 -1.46 -6.30 4.95
CA GLY A 13 -2.51 -5.34 4.62
C GLY A 13 -2.02 -4.03 4.00
N TYR A 14 -0.71 -3.85 3.79
CA TYR A 14 -0.21 -2.68 3.10
C TYR A 14 -0.30 -2.89 1.59
N VAL A 15 -1.44 -2.49 1.04
CA VAL A 15 -1.74 -2.54 -0.39
C VAL A 15 -2.10 -1.13 -0.85
N SER A 16 -1.29 -0.56 -1.73
CA SER A 16 -1.54 0.77 -2.28
C SER A 16 -2.30 0.70 -3.62
N GLU A 17 -2.54 1.86 -4.22
CA GLU A 17 -3.21 2.01 -5.51
C GLU A 17 -2.50 1.30 -6.67
N LYS A 18 -1.18 1.06 -6.58
CA LYS A 18 -0.34 0.61 -7.70
C LYS A 18 -0.85 -0.64 -8.42
N ILE A 19 -1.23 -1.65 -7.65
CA ILE A 19 -1.76 -2.89 -8.24
C ILE A 19 -3.13 -2.66 -8.85
N LEU A 20 -3.98 -1.84 -8.22
CA LEU A 20 -5.31 -1.52 -8.72
C LEU A 20 -5.26 -0.69 -10.00
N ASP A 21 -4.33 0.26 -10.07
CA ASP A 21 -4.09 1.07 -11.28
C ASP A 21 -3.72 0.18 -12.47
N CYS A 22 -2.85 -0.82 -12.26
CA CYS A 22 -2.53 -1.80 -13.30
C CYS A 22 -3.76 -2.58 -13.75
N LEU A 23 -4.53 -3.14 -12.80
CA LEU A 23 -5.73 -3.93 -13.11
C LEU A 23 -6.78 -3.09 -13.84
N THR A 24 -6.98 -1.84 -13.42
CA THR A 24 -7.92 -0.91 -14.04
C THR A 24 -7.49 -0.49 -15.45
N ALA A 25 -6.18 -0.34 -15.65
CA ALA A 25 -5.60 -0.04 -16.95
C ALA A 25 -5.58 -1.25 -17.93
N GLY A 26 -6.02 -2.44 -17.49
CA GLY A 26 -5.96 -3.65 -18.31
C GLY A 26 -4.53 -4.16 -18.50
N ILE A 27 -3.68 -4.00 -17.51
CA ILE A 27 -2.27 -4.43 -17.53
C ILE A 27 -2.05 -5.46 -16.44
N VAL A 28 -1.42 -6.58 -16.76
CA VAL A 28 -1.08 -7.63 -15.78
C VAL A 28 0.03 -7.12 -14.86
N PRO A 29 -0.23 -6.98 -13.54
CA PRO A 29 0.77 -6.50 -12.59
C PRO A 29 1.74 -7.61 -12.18
N ILE A 30 3.02 -7.25 -12.04
CA ILE A 30 4.04 -8.01 -11.32
C ILE A 30 4.15 -7.37 -9.94
N TYR A 31 3.63 -8.05 -8.93
CA TYR A 31 3.45 -7.48 -7.59
C TYR A 31 4.55 -7.89 -6.62
N LYS A 32 5.01 -6.92 -5.84
CA LYS A 32 5.87 -7.13 -4.67
C LYS A 32 5.43 -6.22 -3.53
N GLY A 33 5.12 -6.80 -2.36
CA GLY A 33 4.63 -6.00 -1.23
C GLY A 33 4.15 -6.86 -0.07
N ALA A 34 2.87 -6.75 0.29
CA ALA A 34 2.27 -7.46 1.40
C ALA A 34 2.21 -8.98 1.14
N ASP A 35 2.69 -9.79 2.08
CA ASP A 35 2.64 -11.27 2.00
C ASP A 35 1.21 -11.80 1.94
N ASP A 36 0.28 -11.06 2.51
CA ASP A 36 -1.13 -11.45 2.57
C ASP A 36 -1.99 -10.84 1.46
N ILE A 37 -1.40 -10.37 0.36
CA ILE A 37 -2.10 -9.75 -0.77
C ILE A 37 -3.26 -10.60 -1.31
N SER A 38 -3.14 -11.91 -1.30
CA SER A 38 -4.18 -12.83 -1.79
C SER A 38 -5.48 -12.82 -0.98
N LYS A 39 -5.47 -12.24 0.24
CA LYS A 39 -6.69 -11.97 1.01
C LYS A 39 -7.54 -10.86 0.39
N TYR A 40 -6.92 -9.94 -0.30
CA TYR A 40 -7.51 -8.72 -0.87
C TYR A 40 -7.76 -8.86 -2.36
N ILE A 41 -6.76 -9.32 -3.10
CA ILE A 41 -6.80 -9.45 -4.57
C ILE A 41 -6.54 -10.92 -4.93
N PRO A 42 -7.38 -11.56 -5.77
CA PRO A 42 -7.18 -12.94 -6.18
C PRO A 42 -5.82 -13.15 -6.86
N GLN A 43 -5.14 -14.24 -6.52
CA GLN A 43 -3.79 -14.53 -7.00
C GLN A 43 -3.70 -14.72 -8.53
N ASN A 44 -4.81 -15.06 -9.16
CA ASN A 44 -4.90 -15.18 -10.62
C ASN A 44 -5.05 -13.84 -11.36
N CYS A 45 -5.01 -12.71 -10.63
CA CYS A 45 -5.04 -11.35 -11.22
C CYS A 45 -3.65 -10.75 -11.39
N PHE A 46 -2.59 -11.35 -10.84
CA PHE A 46 -1.23 -10.78 -10.84
C PHE A 46 -0.16 -11.86 -10.79
N ILE A 47 1.09 -11.48 -11.06
CA ILE A 47 2.27 -12.35 -10.96
C ILE A 47 3.04 -11.93 -9.71
N PRO A 48 3.22 -12.82 -8.68
CA PRO A 48 4.03 -12.52 -7.51
C PRO A 48 5.51 -12.41 -7.89
N TYR A 49 6.15 -11.27 -7.57
CA TYR A 49 7.59 -11.11 -7.84
C TYR A 49 8.46 -12.02 -6.98
N ASP A 50 8.04 -12.31 -5.75
CA ASP A 50 8.81 -13.10 -4.78
C ASP A 50 8.93 -14.60 -5.14
N GLN A 51 8.27 -15.05 -6.22
CA GLN A 51 8.50 -16.38 -6.78
C GLN A 51 9.80 -16.49 -7.59
N PHE A 52 10.45 -15.36 -7.90
CA PHE A 52 11.67 -15.31 -8.70
C PHE A 52 12.88 -15.03 -7.81
N GLU A 53 13.96 -15.76 -8.02
CA GLU A 53 15.24 -15.51 -7.36
C GLU A 53 16.03 -14.39 -8.06
N THR A 54 15.85 -14.25 -9.38
CA THR A 54 16.53 -13.25 -10.20
C THR A 54 15.58 -12.56 -11.18
N PRO A 55 15.88 -11.32 -11.61
CA PRO A 55 15.09 -10.62 -12.62
C PRO A 55 15.05 -11.36 -13.97
N GLU A 56 16.10 -12.12 -14.30
CA GLU A 56 16.17 -12.90 -15.55
C GLU A 56 15.11 -14.00 -15.56
N GLN A 57 14.91 -14.71 -14.46
CA GLN A 57 13.85 -15.72 -14.33
C GLN A 57 12.47 -15.10 -14.55
N MET A 58 12.24 -13.89 -14.05
CA MET A 58 11.00 -13.16 -14.32
C MET A 58 10.83 -12.88 -15.80
N ILE A 59 11.87 -12.34 -16.46
CA ILE A 59 11.83 -12.01 -17.88
C ILE A 59 11.57 -13.26 -18.73
N ASP A 60 12.17 -14.38 -18.38
CA ASP A 60 11.98 -15.64 -19.11
C ASP A 60 10.55 -16.15 -18.96
N LEU A 61 9.97 -16.12 -17.75
CA LEU A 61 8.56 -16.43 -17.57
C LEU A 61 7.66 -15.52 -18.40
N LEU A 62 7.92 -14.21 -18.43
CA LEU A 62 7.09 -13.26 -19.19
C LEU A 62 7.11 -13.53 -20.70
N LYS A 63 8.23 -14.03 -21.24
CA LYS A 63 8.35 -14.43 -22.67
C LYS A 63 7.55 -15.72 -22.97
N GLU A 64 7.35 -16.59 -21.97
CA GLU A 64 6.59 -17.84 -22.11
C GLU A 64 5.06 -17.64 -21.97
N ILE A 65 4.62 -16.47 -21.51
CA ILE A 65 3.20 -16.14 -21.41
C ILE A 65 2.69 -15.81 -22.81
N ASP A 66 1.90 -16.72 -23.36
CA ASP A 66 1.16 -16.54 -24.60
C ASP A 66 -0.05 -15.60 -24.43
N GLU A 67 -0.71 -15.28 -25.55
CA GLU A 67 -1.87 -14.38 -25.55
C GLU A 67 -3.04 -14.95 -24.72
N ASP A 68 -3.27 -16.26 -24.77
CA ASP A 68 -4.36 -16.90 -24.01
C ASP A 68 -4.13 -16.79 -22.49
N LYS A 69 -2.91 -17.05 -22.02
CA LYS A 69 -2.55 -16.86 -20.62
C LYS A 69 -2.63 -15.41 -20.19
N TYR A 70 -2.18 -14.49 -21.03
CA TYR A 70 -2.27 -13.06 -20.76
C TYR A 70 -3.73 -12.62 -20.62
N ASN A 71 -4.59 -13.02 -21.57
CA ASN A 71 -6.01 -12.70 -21.56
C ASN A 71 -6.72 -13.33 -20.35
N ASN A 72 -6.32 -14.50 -19.90
CA ASN A 72 -6.86 -15.12 -18.68
C ASN A 72 -6.58 -14.27 -17.44
N PHE A 73 -5.40 -13.64 -17.32
CA PHE A 73 -5.14 -12.68 -16.23
C PHE A 73 -6.07 -11.48 -16.31
N LEU A 74 -6.28 -10.92 -17.52
CA LEU A 74 -7.16 -9.77 -17.72
C LEU A 74 -8.62 -10.10 -17.41
N ASP A 75 -9.12 -11.26 -17.82
CA ASP A 75 -10.47 -11.70 -17.52
C ASP A 75 -10.69 -11.86 -15.99
N ASN A 76 -9.74 -12.47 -15.30
CA ASN A 76 -9.78 -12.59 -13.84
C ASN A 76 -9.74 -11.20 -13.16
N ALA A 77 -8.93 -10.28 -13.66
CA ALA A 77 -8.90 -8.90 -13.20
C ALA A 77 -10.26 -8.22 -13.38
N GLN A 78 -10.90 -8.37 -14.55
CA GLN A 78 -12.24 -7.83 -14.81
C GLN A 78 -13.32 -8.43 -13.89
N ILE A 79 -13.26 -9.72 -13.63
CA ILE A 79 -14.15 -10.39 -12.66
C ILE A 79 -13.96 -9.80 -11.26
N PHE A 80 -12.71 -9.64 -10.83
CA PHE A 80 -12.40 -9.03 -9.53
C PHE A 80 -12.89 -7.58 -9.44
N LEU A 81 -12.61 -6.73 -10.44
CA LEU A 81 -13.02 -5.33 -10.47
C LEU A 81 -14.55 -5.13 -10.47
N LYS A 82 -15.32 -6.14 -10.91
CA LYS A 82 -16.79 -6.14 -10.86
C LYS A 82 -17.36 -6.82 -9.61
N SER A 83 -16.53 -7.41 -8.77
CA SER A 83 -16.96 -8.13 -7.56
C SER A 83 -17.16 -7.20 -6.37
N ASP A 84 -17.88 -7.67 -5.34
CA ASP A 84 -18.02 -6.92 -4.09
C ASP A 84 -16.68 -6.70 -3.35
N LYS A 85 -15.64 -7.48 -3.65
CA LYS A 85 -14.32 -7.35 -3.03
C LYS A 85 -13.63 -6.03 -3.36
N ILE A 86 -13.95 -5.42 -4.51
CA ILE A 86 -13.40 -4.11 -4.88
C ILE A 86 -13.81 -2.99 -3.91
N LYS A 87 -14.95 -3.17 -3.21
CA LYS A 87 -15.42 -2.20 -2.21
C LYS A 87 -14.45 -1.97 -1.06
N LEU A 88 -13.54 -2.92 -0.78
CA LEU A 88 -12.47 -2.74 0.19
C LEU A 88 -11.52 -1.59 -0.16
N PHE A 89 -11.46 -1.25 -1.46
CA PHE A 89 -10.62 -0.19 -2.01
C PHE A 89 -11.43 1.06 -2.42
N ASP A 90 -12.73 1.06 -2.13
CA ASP A 90 -13.60 2.19 -2.41
C ASP A 90 -13.42 3.28 -1.36
N GLY A 91 -13.16 4.51 -1.81
CA GLY A 91 -12.99 5.66 -0.95
C GLY A 91 -14.25 6.01 -0.12
N GLU A 92 -15.45 5.78 -0.65
CA GLU A 92 -16.70 5.99 0.08
C GLU A 92 -16.86 4.96 1.20
N GLU A 93 -16.56 3.69 0.92
CA GLU A 93 -16.61 2.63 1.93
C GLU A 93 -15.56 2.86 3.01
N TYR A 94 -14.34 3.28 2.62
CA TYR A 94 -13.31 3.68 3.57
C TYR A 94 -13.78 4.84 4.46
N ALA A 95 -14.33 5.89 3.88
CA ALA A 95 -14.86 7.04 4.61
C ALA A 95 -15.98 6.63 5.58
N ARG A 96 -16.89 5.76 5.15
CA ARG A 96 -17.98 5.21 5.97
C ARG A 96 -17.44 4.42 7.17
N ASN A 97 -16.42 3.59 6.95
CA ASN A 97 -15.77 2.82 8.01
C ASN A 97 -15.05 3.72 9.02
N VAL A 98 -14.36 4.76 8.54
CA VAL A 98 -13.71 5.76 9.40
C VAL A 98 -14.76 6.50 10.24
N TYR A 99 -15.86 6.93 9.61
CA TYR A 99 -16.96 7.60 10.31
C TYR A 99 -17.57 6.71 11.39
N TYR A 100 -17.82 5.45 11.06
CA TYR A 100 -18.31 4.45 12.02
C TYR A 100 -17.35 4.28 13.21
N LEU A 101 -16.05 4.19 12.95
CA LEU A 101 -15.03 4.06 14.01
C LEU A 101 -14.98 5.31 14.91
N ILE A 102 -15.11 6.51 14.33
CA ILE A 102 -15.11 7.78 15.09
C ILE A 102 -16.36 7.84 15.98
N ASP A 103 -17.53 7.53 15.44
CA ASP A 103 -18.81 7.59 16.16
C ASP A 103 -18.82 6.56 17.32
N HIS A 104 -18.24 5.38 17.13
CA HIS A 104 -18.19 4.33 18.14
C HIS A 104 -16.96 4.39 19.05
N ALA A 105 -15.93 5.16 18.70
CA ALA A 105 -14.73 5.35 19.53
C ALA A 105 -15.04 6.07 20.84
N GLY A 106 -16.07 6.93 20.87
CA GLY A 106 -16.53 7.61 22.08
C GLY A 106 -17.19 6.68 23.10
N GLN A 107 -17.56 5.46 22.72
CA GLN A 107 -18.21 4.47 23.59
C GLN A 107 -17.23 3.51 24.28
N LYS A 108 -15.98 3.48 23.88
CA LYS A 108 -14.92 2.71 24.56
C LYS A 108 -14.00 3.66 25.27
N ASP A 109 -13.91 3.51 26.62
CA ASP A 109 -12.87 4.14 27.44
C ASP A 109 -11.49 3.83 26.85
N PHE A 110 -11.00 4.70 25.98
CA PHE A 110 -9.67 4.60 25.42
C PHE A 110 -8.66 4.99 26.52
N LYS A 111 -8.37 4.04 27.40
CA LYS A 111 -7.31 4.20 28.41
C LYS A 111 -5.96 4.19 27.70
N ILE A 112 -5.56 5.38 27.20
CA ILE A 112 -4.19 5.57 26.73
C ILE A 112 -3.27 5.30 27.91
N THR A 113 -2.54 4.18 27.87
CA THR A 113 -1.62 3.82 28.96
C THR A 113 -0.59 4.93 29.17
N LYS A 114 -0.17 5.17 30.43
CA LYS A 114 0.85 6.18 30.77
C LYS A 114 2.12 6.04 29.90
N LYS A 115 2.48 4.79 29.53
CA LYS A 115 3.60 4.46 28.65
C LYS A 115 3.40 5.04 27.23
N TYR A 116 2.16 5.00 26.71
CA TYR A 116 1.85 5.50 25.36
C TYR A 116 1.82 7.04 25.33
N LYS A 117 1.21 7.68 26.36
CA LYS A 117 1.26 9.14 26.54
C LYS A 117 2.70 9.64 26.57
N ARG A 118 3.60 8.97 27.33
CA ARG A 118 5.01 9.35 27.43
C ARG A 118 5.76 9.22 26.10
N LYS A 119 5.51 8.14 25.31
CA LYS A 119 6.08 7.99 23.97
C LYS A 119 5.59 9.09 23.02
N LEU A 120 4.30 9.39 23.03
CA LEU A 120 3.70 10.42 22.17
C LEU A 120 4.27 11.81 22.50
N THR A 121 4.36 12.16 23.78
CA THR A 121 4.93 13.44 24.24
C THR A 121 6.40 13.60 23.81
N ILE A 122 7.22 12.54 23.95
CA ILE A 122 8.62 12.55 23.52
C ILE A 122 8.73 12.68 22.00
N SER A 123 7.87 11.98 21.24
CA SER A 123 7.85 12.06 19.76
C SER A 123 7.48 13.47 19.28
N VAL A 124 6.44 14.06 19.85
CA VAL A 124 6.01 15.43 19.53
C VAL A 124 7.09 16.46 19.89
N ALA A 125 7.75 16.31 21.06
CA ALA A 125 8.85 17.18 21.46
C ALA A 125 10.05 17.06 20.52
N LYS A 126 10.45 15.83 20.13
CA LYS A 126 11.54 15.61 19.16
C LYS A 126 11.24 16.23 17.80
N ASN A 127 10.00 16.11 17.29
CA ASN A 127 9.61 16.69 16.02
C ASN A 127 9.56 18.21 16.06
N ARG A 128 9.13 18.82 17.19
CA ARG A 128 9.21 20.27 17.38
C ARG A 128 10.66 20.76 17.38
N ILE A 129 11.55 20.12 18.15
CA ILE A 129 12.98 20.45 18.19
C ILE A 129 13.61 20.33 16.81
N LYS A 130 13.32 19.26 16.06
CA LYS A 130 13.84 19.06 14.69
C LYS A 130 13.35 20.15 13.74
N LYS A 131 12.10 20.60 13.87
CA LYS A 131 11.53 21.70 13.07
C LYS A 131 12.21 23.06 13.40
N TYR A 132 12.47 23.34 14.69
CA TYR A 132 13.17 24.55 15.11
C TYR A 132 14.64 24.57 14.68
N LEU A 133 15.35 23.44 14.83
CA LEU A 133 16.74 23.32 14.38
C LEU A 133 16.85 23.39 12.85
N GLY A 134 15.89 22.85 12.10
CA GLY A 134 15.82 22.99 10.63
C GLY A 134 15.62 24.44 10.20
N LYS A 135 14.75 25.19 10.88
CA LYS A 135 14.51 26.61 10.62
C LYS A 135 15.76 27.45 10.94
N TRP A 136 16.40 27.17 12.08
CA TRP A 136 17.63 27.83 12.50
C TRP A 136 18.80 27.61 11.53
N LYS A 137 18.92 26.42 11.01
CA LYS A 137 19.93 26.06 10.01
C LYS A 137 19.69 26.77 8.66
N HIS A 138 18.45 27.01 8.30
CA HIS A 138 18.08 27.72 7.06
C HIS A 138 18.32 29.24 7.19
N GLU A 139 18.05 29.80 8.37
CA GLU A 139 18.31 31.22 8.65
C GLU A 139 19.81 31.55 8.76
N MET A 140 20.62 30.62 9.29
CA MET A 140 22.09 30.82 9.43
C MET A 140 22.87 30.54 8.14
N LEU A 141 22.35 29.75 7.20
CA LEU A 141 23.01 29.40 5.93
C LEU A 141 22.50 30.24 4.75
N GLY A 142 21.41 30.98 4.92
CA GLY A 142 20.83 31.86 3.88
C GLY A 142 21.54 33.18 3.66
N ASP A 143 22.40 33.59 4.58
CA ASP A 143 23.11 34.89 4.51
C ASP A 143 24.56 34.80 3.93
N TRP A 144 24.92 33.62 3.34
CA TRP A 144 26.28 33.40 2.80
C TRP A 144 26.30 32.88 1.36
N MET A 145 25.28 33.18 0.52
CA MET A 145 25.40 33.05 -0.94
C MET A 145 24.84 34.26 -1.66
#